data_a97e769b61c4761d63ab19ab10ba9449
#
_entry.id   a97e769b61c4761d63ab19ab10ba9449
#
_cell.length_a   1.000
_cell.length_b   1.000
_cell.length_c   1.000
_cell.angle_alpha   90.00
_cell.angle_beta   90.00
_cell.angle_gamma   90.00
#
_symmetry.space_group_name_H-M   'P 1'
#
loop_
_entity.id
_entity.type
_entity.pdbx_description
1 polymer ?
#
loop_
_entity_poly.entity_id
_entity_poly.type
_entity_poly.pdbx_seq_one_letter_code
_entity_poly.pdbx_strand_id
1 'polypeptide(L)'
;MSEHSVRTVLVTGGSRGIGAAIAERLRAEGHVVRAPARSELDLTSPESIDAFTARHATDRIDILINNAGINVVRPILEIDVSTWHSMLQVNLTAALRLTQAFAPGMTARRWGRILNIVSIFAVVTREHRAAYSMTKAGLAALTRTAAVEFGPAGVLVNALAPGYVDTDMTRQNNSPAVLAGIEAGIPLRRLASASELAEVAAFLVSEANGYLTGQTVVVDGGFTCL
;
A
#
# COMPACT_ATOMS: atom_id res chain seq x y z
N MET A 1 -5.61 3.00 30.77
CA MET A 1 -6.01 3.36 29.39
C MET A 1 -4.90 4.25 28.87
N SER A 2 -4.01 3.75 27.98
CA SER A 2 -2.97 4.58 27.37
C SER A 2 -3.67 5.63 26.50
N GLU A 3 -3.38 6.91 26.71
CA GLU A 3 -3.80 7.99 25.82
C GLU A 3 -3.26 7.67 24.41
N HIS A 4 -4.17 7.35 23.50
CA HIS A 4 -3.77 7.17 22.10
C HIS A 4 -3.30 8.51 21.54
N SER A 5 -2.02 8.61 21.25
CA SER A 5 -1.46 9.82 20.68
C SER A 5 -2.04 10.05 19.27
N VAL A 6 -2.65 11.23 19.06
CA VAL A 6 -3.11 11.64 17.73
C VAL A 6 -1.92 11.71 16.76
N ARG A 7 -1.99 11.01 15.64
CA ARG A 7 -0.94 10.94 14.63
C ARG A 7 -1.39 11.59 13.32
N THR A 8 -0.45 12.14 12.58
CA THR A 8 -0.69 12.63 11.21
C THR A 8 -0.34 11.54 10.22
N VAL A 9 -1.32 11.16 9.42
CA VAL A 9 -1.27 10.06 8.45
C VAL A 9 -1.35 10.61 7.04
N LEU A 10 -0.47 10.15 6.15
CA LEU A 10 -0.56 10.36 4.71
C LEU A 10 -0.95 9.04 4.03
N VAL A 11 -2.08 9.04 3.30
CA VAL A 11 -2.55 7.87 2.54
C VAL A 11 -2.62 8.21 1.07
N THR A 12 -1.82 7.55 0.23
CA THR A 12 -1.95 7.70 -1.22
C THR A 12 -3.09 6.84 -1.77
N GLY A 13 -3.82 7.38 -2.77
CA GLY A 13 -4.97 6.67 -3.34
C GLY A 13 -6.12 6.45 -2.34
N GLY A 14 -6.31 7.39 -1.41
CA GLY A 14 -7.31 7.29 -0.34
C GLY A 14 -8.73 7.72 -0.72
N SER A 15 -9.03 7.90 -2.02
CA SER A 15 -10.36 8.32 -2.47
C SER A 15 -11.35 7.18 -2.70
N ARG A 16 -10.88 5.93 -2.81
CA ARG A 16 -11.72 4.74 -3.04
C ARG A 16 -11.02 3.46 -2.56
N GLY A 17 -11.78 2.35 -2.54
CA GLY A 17 -11.28 1.02 -2.27
C GLY A 17 -10.55 0.90 -0.94
N ILE A 18 -9.45 0.15 -0.91
CA ILE A 18 -8.67 -0.14 0.31
C ILE A 18 -8.15 1.15 0.95
N GLY A 19 -7.63 2.10 0.15
CA GLY A 19 -7.10 3.35 0.67
C GLY A 19 -8.14 4.21 1.37
N ALA A 20 -9.37 4.29 0.84
CA ALA A 20 -10.47 5.00 1.48
C ALA A 20 -10.88 4.34 2.81
N ALA A 21 -11.01 3.01 2.82
CA ALA A 21 -11.34 2.25 4.03
C ALA A 21 -10.27 2.43 5.12
N ILE A 22 -8.99 2.40 4.76
CA ILE A 22 -7.89 2.67 5.70
C ILE A 22 -7.97 4.11 6.23
N ALA A 23 -8.18 5.09 5.34
CA ALA A 23 -8.28 6.48 5.74
C ALA A 23 -9.46 6.73 6.70
N GLU A 24 -10.61 6.12 6.44
CA GLU A 24 -11.80 6.20 7.29
C GLU A 24 -11.56 5.53 8.64
N ARG A 25 -10.98 4.33 8.65
CA ARG A 25 -10.67 3.58 9.86
C ARG A 25 -9.72 4.35 10.79
N LEU A 26 -8.69 4.98 10.24
CA LEU A 26 -7.74 5.76 11.03
C LEU A 26 -8.32 7.11 11.50
N ARG A 27 -9.23 7.73 10.73
CA ARG A 27 -9.99 8.90 11.21
C ARG A 27 -10.90 8.53 12.40
N ALA A 28 -11.52 7.36 12.35
CA ALA A 28 -12.37 6.87 13.45
C ALA A 28 -11.55 6.62 14.74
N GLU A 29 -10.24 6.37 14.63
CA GLU A 29 -9.32 6.32 15.79
C GLU A 29 -8.85 7.70 16.27
N GLY A 30 -9.30 8.79 15.64
CA GLY A 30 -8.95 10.16 16.02
C GLY A 30 -7.66 10.69 15.37
N HIS A 31 -7.09 9.99 14.39
CA HIS A 31 -5.91 10.46 13.66
C HIS A 31 -6.25 11.56 12.64
N VAL A 32 -5.29 12.45 12.38
CA VAL A 32 -5.37 13.45 11.30
C VAL A 32 -4.94 12.80 10.00
N VAL A 33 -5.90 12.47 9.12
CA VAL A 33 -5.63 11.73 7.88
C VAL A 33 -5.70 12.64 6.66
N ARG A 34 -4.57 12.76 5.96
CA ARG A 34 -4.44 13.41 4.65
C ARG A 34 -4.49 12.34 3.56
N ALA A 35 -5.43 12.48 2.65
CA ALA A 35 -5.59 11.61 1.50
C ALA A 35 -5.68 12.49 0.24
N PRO A 36 -4.53 12.98 -0.29
CA PRO A 36 -4.53 13.95 -1.38
C PRO A 36 -5.24 13.40 -2.61
N ALA A 37 -6.02 14.27 -3.26
CA ALA A 37 -6.62 13.97 -4.55
C ALA A 37 -5.53 13.91 -5.63
N ARG A 38 -5.85 13.31 -6.79
CA ARG A 38 -4.90 13.23 -7.91
C ARG A 38 -4.44 14.62 -8.40
N SER A 39 -5.28 15.63 -8.30
CA SER A 39 -4.94 17.02 -8.64
C SER A 39 -3.89 17.64 -7.71
N GLU A 40 -3.74 17.11 -6.49
CA GLU A 40 -2.76 17.57 -5.51
C GLU A 40 -1.48 16.72 -5.55
N LEU A 41 -1.61 15.41 -5.83
CA LEU A 41 -0.51 14.45 -5.92
C LEU A 41 -0.78 13.44 -7.03
N ASP A 42 -0.31 13.75 -8.24
CA ASP A 42 -0.32 12.81 -9.36
C ASP A 42 0.95 11.94 -9.32
N LEU A 43 0.78 10.69 -8.94
CA LEU A 43 1.89 9.73 -8.83
C LEU A 43 2.43 9.27 -10.19
N THR A 44 1.77 9.63 -11.30
CA THR A 44 2.29 9.39 -12.65
C THR A 44 3.35 10.42 -13.05
N SER A 45 3.38 11.60 -12.39
CA SER A 45 4.34 12.69 -12.64
C SER A 45 5.38 12.78 -11.54
N PRO A 46 6.67 12.56 -11.84
CA PRO A 46 7.77 12.84 -10.91
C PRO A 46 7.75 14.27 -10.38
N GLU A 47 7.45 15.25 -11.24
CA GLU A 47 7.40 16.68 -10.90
C GLU A 47 6.28 16.98 -9.89
N SER A 48 5.12 16.31 -10.04
CA SER A 48 4.03 16.42 -9.07
C SER A 48 4.43 15.90 -7.70
N ILE A 49 5.15 14.77 -7.65
CA ILE A 49 5.66 14.18 -6.40
C ILE A 49 6.66 15.14 -5.76
N ASP A 50 7.59 15.70 -6.54
CA ASP A 50 8.60 16.63 -6.04
C ASP A 50 7.95 17.92 -5.51
N ALA A 51 7.01 18.49 -6.23
CA ALA A 51 6.27 19.67 -5.79
C ALA A 51 5.47 19.40 -4.51
N PHE A 52 4.83 18.23 -4.42
CA PHE A 52 4.09 17.82 -3.22
C PHE A 52 5.03 17.66 -2.02
N THR A 53 6.11 16.91 -2.17
CA THR A 53 7.06 16.65 -1.08
C THR A 53 7.78 17.93 -0.62
N ALA A 54 8.13 18.83 -1.54
CA ALA A 54 8.71 20.13 -1.21
C ALA A 54 7.72 21.02 -0.42
N ARG A 55 6.44 21.06 -0.84
CA ARG A 55 5.39 21.81 -0.14
C ARG A 55 5.16 21.31 1.28
N HIS A 56 5.31 20.02 1.49
CA HIS A 56 5.05 19.34 2.76
C HIS A 56 6.32 18.93 3.51
N ALA A 57 7.49 19.46 3.14
CA ALA A 57 8.79 19.08 3.71
C ALA A 57 8.89 19.33 5.23
N THR A 58 8.19 20.34 5.75
CA THR A 58 8.16 20.68 7.17
C THR A 58 6.97 20.07 7.91
N ASP A 59 6.07 19.38 7.20
CA ASP A 59 4.90 18.77 7.81
C ASP A 59 5.29 17.56 8.64
N ARG A 60 4.66 17.45 9.79
CA ARG A 60 4.78 16.25 10.60
C ARG A 60 3.92 15.14 9.98
N ILE A 61 4.55 14.18 9.33
CA ILE A 61 3.94 12.92 8.92
C ILE A 61 4.48 11.82 9.84
N ASP A 62 3.60 11.20 10.61
CA ASP A 62 3.95 10.12 11.53
C ASP A 62 3.74 8.75 10.89
N ILE A 63 2.73 8.64 10.03
CA ILE A 63 2.35 7.39 9.34
C ILE A 63 2.25 7.66 7.84
N LEU A 64 2.97 6.88 7.03
CA LEU A 64 2.88 6.90 5.57
C LEU A 64 2.29 5.60 5.06
N ILE A 65 1.18 5.68 4.30
CA ILE A 65 0.54 4.53 3.68
C ILE A 65 0.62 4.67 2.15
N ASN A 66 1.55 3.94 1.56
CA ASN A 66 1.71 3.82 0.12
C ASN A 66 0.70 2.80 -0.42
N ASN A 67 -0.52 3.25 -0.69
CA ASN A 67 -1.61 2.40 -1.15
C ASN A 67 -1.91 2.55 -2.65
N ALA A 68 -1.71 3.72 -3.23
CA ALA A 68 -2.01 3.92 -4.65
C ALA A 68 -1.32 2.90 -5.55
N GLY A 69 -2.04 2.46 -6.56
CA GLY A 69 -1.50 1.50 -7.53
C GLY A 69 -2.40 1.35 -8.75
N ILE A 70 -1.78 0.95 -9.84
CA ILE A 70 -2.45 0.59 -11.10
C ILE A 70 -2.09 -0.84 -11.49
N ASN A 71 -3.01 -1.50 -12.19
CA ASN A 71 -2.82 -2.86 -12.65
C ASN A 71 -3.33 -3.00 -14.09
N VAL A 72 -2.42 -3.12 -15.03
CA VAL A 72 -2.71 -3.40 -16.44
C VAL A 72 -2.42 -4.86 -16.71
N VAL A 73 -3.44 -5.58 -17.17
CA VAL A 73 -3.37 -7.02 -17.45
C VAL A 73 -2.96 -7.24 -18.89
N ARG A 74 -1.76 -7.80 -19.11
CA ARG A 74 -1.20 -8.01 -20.46
C ARG A 74 -0.31 -9.26 -20.49
N PRO A 75 -0.33 -10.04 -21.57
CA PRO A 75 0.70 -11.05 -21.84
C PRO A 75 2.11 -10.43 -21.83
N ILE A 76 3.12 -11.18 -21.40
CA ILE A 76 4.50 -10.67 -21.31
C ILE A 76 4.98 -10.06 -22.63
N LEU A 77 4.68 -10.73 -23.75
CA LEU A 77 5.11 -10.29 -25.07
C LEU A 77 4.39 -9.03 -25.58
N GLU A 78 3.31 -8.63 -24.94
CA GLU A 78 2.49 -7.47 -25.30
C GLU A 78 2.65 -6.28 -24.33
N ILE A 79 3.52 -6.40 -23.35
CA ILE A 79 3.82 -5.29 -22.43
C ILE A 79 4.65 -4.25 -23.17
N ASP A 80 4.03 -3.15 -23.51
CA ASP A 80 4.72 -2.00 -24.08
C ASP A 80 5.50 -1.22 -23.01
N VAL A 81 6.53 -0.48 -23.45
CA VAL A 81 7.43 0.29 -22.57
C VAL A 81 6.67 1.35 -21.77
N SER A 82 5.65 1.97 -22.35
CA SER A 82 4.86 3.03 -21.68
C SER A 82 4.01 2.46 -20.55
N THR A 83 3.37 1.32 -20.77
CA THR A 83 2.63 0.57 -19.74
C THR A 83 3.56 0.16 -18.60
N TRP A 84 4.74 -0.39 -18.93
CA TRP A 84 5.73 -0.77 -17.92
C TRP A 84 6.17 0.44 -17.08
N HIS A 85 6.57 1.54 -17.72
CA HIS A 85 7.03 2.75 -17.03
C HIS A 85 5.93 3.35 -16.14
N SER A 86 4.69 3.39 -16.61
CA SER A 86 3.56 3.90 -15.82
C SER A 86 3.33 3.06 -14.58
N MET A 87 3.36 1.73 -14.68
CA MET A 87 3.18 0.84 -13.54
C MET A 87 4.36 0.93 -12.57
N LEU A 88 5.58 0.99 -13.06
CA LEU A 88 6.78 1.16 -12.25
C LEU A 88 6.73 2.49 -11.50
N GLN A 89 6.37 3.58 -12.18
CA GLN A 89 6.28 4.92 -11.62
C GLN A 89 5.26 4.98 -10.48
N VAL A 90 4.03 4.54 -10.71
CA VAL A 90 2.95 4.65 -9.72
C VAL A 90 3.12 3.64 -8.57
N ASN A 91 3.44 2.37 -8.90
CA ASN A 91 3.41 1.30 -7.89
C ASN A 91 4.69 1.20 -7.05
N LEU A 92 5.81 1.71 -7.54
CA LEU A 92 7.10 1.54 -6.86
C LEU A 92 7.87 2.85 -6.70
N THR A 93 8.15 3.58 -7.79
CA THR A 93 8.97 4.80 -7.73
C THR A 93 8.35 5.86 -6.82
N ALA A 94 7.03 6.07 -6.92
CA ALA A 94 6.32 7.02 -6.07
C ALA A 94 6.44 6.66 -4.58
N ALA A 95 6.28 5.39 -4.23
CA ALA A 95 6.42 4.92 -2.85
C ALA A 95 7.85 5.15 -2.31
N LEU A 96 8.87 4.87 -3.14
CA LEU A 96 10.27 5.18 -2.78
C LEU A 96 10.46 6.68 -2.53
N ARG A 97 9.98 7.54 -3.44
CA ARG A 97 10.14 9.00 -3.34
C ARG A 97 9.43 9.58 -2.10
N LEU A 98 8.22 9.12 -1.81
CA LEU A 98 7.48 9.54 -0.60
C LEU A 98 8.17 9.03 0.68
N THR A 99 8.70 7.81 0.66
CA THR A 99 9.49 7.28 1.78
C THR A 99 10.73 8.13 2.02
N GLN A 100 11.49 8.47 0.97
CA GLN A 100 12.66 9.34 1.06
C GLN A 100 12.33 10.73 1.62
N ALA A 101 11.17 11.27 1.28
CA ALA A 101 10.75 12.60 1.73
C ALA A 101 10.34 12.62 3.21
N PHE A 102 9.63 11.61 3.70
CA PHE A 102 9.01 11.67 5.03
C PHE A 102 9.71 10.82 6.10
N ALA A 103 10.46 9.78 5.72
CA ALA A 103 11.20 8.96 6.69
C ALA A 103 12.24 9.75 7.51
N PRO A 104 12.97 10.77 6.99
CA PRO A 104 13.91 11.55 7.79
C PRO A 104 13.25 12.22 9.01
N GLY A 105 12.04 12.76 8.86
CA GLY A 105 11.29 13.32 9.98
C GLY A 105 10.87 12.27 11.01
N MET A 106 10.50 11.07 10.56
CA MET A 106 10.17 9.95 11.44
C MET A 106 11.39 9.46 12.21
N THR A 107 12.53 9.28 11.55
CA THR A 107 13.78 8.83 12.19
C THR A 107 14.31 9.85 13.21
N ALA A 108 14.23 11.14 12.90
CA ALA A 108 14.63 12.21 13.84
C ALA A 108 13.77 12.20 15.12
N ARG A 109 12.48 11.91 15.00
CA ARG A 109 11.57 11.79 16.16
C ARG A 109 11.62 10.42 16.84
N ARG A 110 12.38 9.46 16.29
CA ARG A 110 12.49 8.08 16.76
C ARG A 110 11.16 7.35 16.86
N TRP A 111 10.22 7.72 15.99
CA TRP A 111 8.92 7.08 15.84
C TRP A 111 8.36 7.32 14.42
N GLY A 112 7.89 6.27 13.82
CA GLY A 112 7.19 6.32 12.53
C GLY A 112 6.61 4.96 12.13
N ARG A 113 5.65 4.99 11.22
CA ARG A 113 5.08 3.79 10.60
C ARG A 113 4.97 3.99 9.10
N ILE A 114 5.51 3.04 8.34
CA ILE A 114 5.36 3.02 6.89
C ILE A 114 4.68 1.71 6.51
N LEU A 115 3.56 1.81 5.82
CA LEU A 115 2.81 0.66 5.31
C LEU A 115 2.73 0.72 3.80
N ASN A 116 3.27 -0.30 3.14
CA ASN A 116 3.21 -0.46 1.70
C ASN A 116 2.11 -1.47 1.33
N ILE A 117 1.10 -1.04 0.56
CA ILE A 117 0.08 -1.96 0.07
C ILE A 117 0.63 -2.65 -1.18
N VAL A 118 1.07 -3.89 -0.98
CA VAL A 118 1.59 -4.74 -2.06
C VAL A 118 0.45 -5.57 -2.68
N SER A 119 0.58 -6.86 -2.81
CA SER A 119 -0.42 -7.82 -3.29
C SER A 119 0.09 -9.23 -3.03
N ILE A 120 -0.79 -10.22 -3.01
CA ILE A 120 -0.38 -11.63 -3.12
C ILE A 120 0.51 -11.85 -4.35
N PHE A 121 0.35 -11.05 -5.41
CA PHE A 121 1.20 -11.10 -6.60
C PHE A 121 2.64 -10.60 -6.38
N ALA A 122 3.01 -10.20 -5.18
CA ALA A 122 4.40 -10.04 -4.77
C ALA A 122 5.05 -11.39 -4.37
N VAL A 123 4.25 -12.43 -4.10
CA VAL A 123 4.67 -13.75 -3.58
C VAL A 123 4.34 -14.86 -4.57
N VAL A 124 3.11 -14.85 -5.11
CA VAL A 124 2.62 -15.78 -6.15
C VAL A 124 2.31 -15.00 -7.41
N THR A 125 1.99 -15.70 -8.51
CA THR A 125 1.59 -15.03 -9.75
C THR A 125 0.59 -15.84 -10.53
N ARG A 126 0.04 -15.25 -11.58
CA ARG A 126 -0.72 -15.90 -12.65
C ARG A 126 -0.40 -15.24 -13.98
N GLU A 127 -0.88 -15.84 -15.06
CA GLU A 127 -0.74 -15.25 -16.41
C GLU A 127 -1.16 -13.79 -16.47
N HIS A 128 -0.50 -13.05 -17.35
CA HIS A 128 -0.77 -11.65 -17.67
C HIS A 128 -0.55 -10.64 -16.51
N ARG A 129 0.19 -11.05 -15.47
CA ARG A 129 0.47 -10.21 -14.28
C ARG A 129 1.94 -9.80 -14.14
N ALA A 130 2.80 -10.08 -15.14
CA ALA A 130 4.24 -9.89 -15.00
C ALA A 130 4.62 -8.49 -14.53
N ALA A 131 4.18 -7.42 -15.22
CA ALA A 131 4.52 -6.05 -14.85
C ALA A 131 4.00 -5.68 -13.44
N TYR A 132 2.78 -6.09 -13.11
CA TYR A 132 2.20 -5.86 -11.79
C TYR A 132 2.97 -6.60 -10.70
N SER A 133 3.22 -7.90 -10.89
CA SER A 133 3.97 -8.73 -9.94
C SER A 133 5.37 -8.17 -9.68
N MET A 134 6.11 -7.77 -10.73
CA MET A 134 7.43 -7.16 -10.60
C MET A 134 7.39 -5.89 -9.75
N THR A 135 6.42 -5.00 -9.98
CA THR A 135 6.33 -3.75 -9.20
C THR A 135 5.96 -4.01 -7.73
N LYS A 136 5.07 -4.97 -7.47
CA LYS A 136 4.65 -5.31 -6.09
C LYS A 136 5.73 -6.12 -5.34
N ALA A 137 6.48 -6.98 -6.02
CA ALA A 137 7.67 -7.63 -5.47
C ALA A 137 8.78 -6.62 -5.15
N GLY A 138 9.01 -5.64 -6.03
CA GLY A 138 9.91 -4.52 -5.79
C GLY A 138 9.52 -3.69 -4.56
N LEU A 139 8.22 -3.42 -4.38
CA LEU A 139 7.72 -2.69 -3.21
C LEU A 139 7.87 -3.52 -1.91
N ALA A 140 7.71 -4.83 -1.96
CA ALA A 140 8.01 -5.72 -0.85
C ALA A 140 9.52 -5.75 -0.52
N ALA A 141 10.39 -5.66 -1.53
CA ALA A 141 11.84 -5.54 -1.33
C ALA A 141 12.19 -4.19 -0.67
N LEU A 142 11.61 -3.08 -1.14
CA LEU A 142 11.76 -1.75 -0.51
C LEU A 142 11.35 -1.79 0.97
N THR A 143 10.25 -2.48 1.30
CA THR A 143 9.77 -2.64 2.68
C THR A 143 10.85 -3.26 3.57
N ARG A 144 11.49 -4.34 3.12
CA ARG A 144 12.53 -5.03 3.91
C ARG A 144 13.76 -4.16 4.14
N THR A 145 14.25 -3.51 3.08
CA THR A 145 15.41 -2.62 3.17
C THR A 145 15.13 -1.43 4.10
N ALA A 146 13.99 -0.77 3.92
CA ALA A 146 13.60 0.36 4.76
C ALA A 146 13.42 -0.04 6.24
N ALA A 147 12.92 -1.24 6.52
CA ALA A 147 12.82 -1.75 7.89
C ALA A 147 14.20 -1.93 8.56
N VAL A 148 15.21 -2.40 7.81
CA VAL A 148 16.58 -2.55 8.30
C VAL A 148 17.23 -1.19 8.54
N GLU A 149 17.06 -0.26 7.60
CA GLU A 149 17.69 1.08 7.68
C GLU A 149 17.07 1.96 8.76
N PHE A 150 15.75 1.94 8.92
CA PHE A 150 15.03 2.84 9.83
C PHE A 150 14.70 2.22 11.19
N GLY A 151 14.81 0.90 11.32
CA GLY A 151 14.54 0.16 12.55
C GLY A 151 15.33 0.67 13.77
N PRO A 152 16.66 0.97 13.67
CA PRO A 152 17.43 1.55 14.78
C PRO A 152 16.88 2.88 15.30
N ALA A 153 16.12 3.60 14.47
CA ALA A 153 15.44 4.84 14.85
C ALA A 153 13.97 4.63 15.29
N GLY A 154 13.51 3.40 15.52
CA GLY A 154 12.14 3.12 16.00
C GLY A 154 11.05 3.28 14.93
N VAL A 155 11.41 3.34 13.65
CA VAL A 155 10.45 3.39 12.54
C VAL A 155 10.19 1.98 12.04
N LEU A 156 8.93 1.54 12.10
CA LEU A 156 8.52 0.23 11.61
C LEU A 156 7.98 0.34 10.19
N VAL A 157 8.46 -0.54 9.31
CA VAL A 157 8.07 -0.57 7.89
C VAL A 157 7.57 -1.96 7.54
N ASN A 158 6.30 -2.06 7.13
CA ASN A 158 5.68 -3.33 6.76
C ASN A 158 4.95 -3.24 5.42
N ALA A 159 4.68 -4.38 4.83
CA ALA A 159 3.82 -4.52 3.67
C ALA A 159 2.56 -5.31 4.03
N LEU A 160 1.42 -4.86 3.54
CA LEU A 160 0.18 -5.61 3.52
C LEU A 160 -0.02 -6.16 2.09
N ALA A 161 -0.22 -7.46 1.98
CA ALA A 161 -0.44 -8.17 0.71
C ALA A 161 -1.89 -8.65 0.62
N PRO A 162 -2.81 -7.81 0.09
CA PRO A 162 -4.18 -8.24 -0.13
C PRO A 162 -4.26 -9.36 -1.17
N GLY A 163 -5.19 -10.30 -0.94
CA GLY A 163 -5.72 -11.17 -1.96
C GLY A 163 -6.73 -10.45 -2.85
N TYR A 164 -7.80 -11.13 -3.19
CA TYR A 164 -8.89 -10.53 -3.96
C TYR A 164 -9.87 -9.79 -3.04
N VAL A 165 -9.94 -8.47 -3.23
CA VAL A 165 -10.77 -7.54 -2.46
C VAL A 165 -11.87 -7.00 -3.35
N ASP A 166 -13.09 -6.88 -2.85
CA ASP A 166 -14.22 -6.31 -3.57
C ASP A 166 -14.04 -4.78 -3.75
N THR A 167 -13.45 -4.42 -4.87
CA THR A 167 -13.13 -3.03 -5.25
C THR A 167 -13.39 -2.83 -6.75
N ASP A 168 -13.50 -1.58 -7.18
CA ASP A 168 -13.61 -1.23 -8.60
C ASP A 168 -12.50 -1.86 -9.44
N MET A 169 -11.25 -1.83 -8.94
CA MET A 169 -10.11 -2.43 -9.64
C MET A 169 -10.31 -3.93 -9.88
N THR A 170 -10.83 -4.66 -8.91
CA THR A 170 -11.09 -6.09 -9.01
C THR A 170 -12.21 -6.36 -10.01
N ARG A 171 -13.29 -5.58 -9.96
CA ARG A 171 -14.44 -5.71 -10.87
C ARG A 171 -14.10 -5.30 -12.30
N GLN A 172 -13.29 -4.27 -12.51
CA GLN A 172 -12.85 -3.84 -13.84
C GLN A 172 -11.92 -4.83 -14.54
N ASN A 173 -11.12 -5.57 -13.76
CA ASN A 173 -10.13 -6.51 -14.28
C ASN A 173 -10.65 -7.95 -14.42
N ASN A 174 -11.88 -8.24 -14.02
CA ASN A 174 -12.44 -9.61 -14.03
C ASN A 174 -13.94 -9.58 -14.36
N SER A 175 -14.37 -10.43 -15.27
CA SER A 175 -15.81 -10.62 -15.53
C SER A 175 -16.50 -11.31 -14.34
N PRO A 176 -17.84 -11.22 -14.22
CA PRO A 176 -18.57 -11.92 -13.15
C PRO A 176 -18.29 -13.43 -13.08
N ALA A 177 -18.17 -14.10 -14.22
CA ALA A 177 -17.85 -15.53 -14.28
C ALA A 177 -16.43 -15.81 -13.74
N VAL A 178 -15.45 -14.94 -14.06
CA VAL A 178 -14.09 -15.05 -13.53
C VAL A 178 -14.08 -14.79 -12.03
N LEU A 179 -14.86 -13.83 -11.54
CA LEU A 179 -14.96 -13.56 -10.09
C LEU A 179 -15.54 -14.73 -9.33
N ALA A 180 -16.61 -15.37 -9.85
CA ALA A 180 -17.17 -16.57 -9.24
C ALA A 180 -16.14 -17.72 -9.17
N GLY A 181 -15.33 -17.91 -10.22
CA GLY A 181 -14.23 -18.88 -10.21
C GLY A 181 -13.15 -18.54 -9.17
N ILE A 182 -12.81 -17.25 -9.02
CA ILE A 182 -11.86 -16.79 -8.00
C ILE A 182 -12.41 -17.07 -6.60
N GLU A 183 -13.66 -16.71 -6.32
CA GLU A 183 -14.30 -16.95 -5.02
C GLU A 183 -14.35 -18.44 -4.68
N ALA A 184 -14.64 -19.28 -5.67
CA ALA A 184 -14.62 -20.74 -5.51
C ALA A 184 -13.21 -21.28 -5.19
N GLY A 185 -12.16 -20.59 -5.60
CA GLY A 185 -10.76 -20.94 -5.30
C GLY A 185 -10.25 -20.39 -3.95
N ILE A 186 -10.93 -19.42 -3.33
CA ILE A 186 -10.56 -18.90 -2.01
C ILE A 186 -11.12 -19.83 -0.93
N PRO A 187 -10.35 -20.31 0.05
CA PRO A 187 -10.87 -21.12 1.16
C PRO A 187 -12.07 -20.50 1.88
N LEU A 188 -12.07 -19.18 2.12
CA LEU A 188 -13.21 -18.46 2.71
C LEU A 188 -14.39 -18.24 1.75
N ARG A 189 -14.28 -18.68 0.47
CA ARG A 189 -15.37 -18.67 -0.54
C ARG A 189 -15.99 -17.31 -0.83
N ARG A 190 -15.26 -16.24 -0.63
CA ARG A 190 -15.67 -14.87 -0.95
C ARG A 190 -14.47 -13.95 -1.17
N LEU A 191 -14.70 -12.81 -1.77
CA LEU A 191 -13.75 -11.71 -1.76
C LEU A 191 -13.69 -11.08 -0.35
N ALA A 192 -12.55 -10.48 -0.01
CA ALA A 192 -12.45 -9.65 1.18
C ALA A 192 -13.18 -8.31 0.96
N SER A 193 -13.69 -7.72 2.02
CA SER A 193 -14.09 -6.31 2.01
C SER A 193 -12.88 -5.39 2.21
N ALA A 194 -12.97 -4.16 1.73
CA ALA A 194 -11.91 -3.17 1.99
C ALA A 194 -11.74 -2.85 3.48
N SER A 195 -12.82 -2.94 4.27
CA SER A 195 -12.79 -2.74 5.72
C SER A 195 -11.99 -3.83 6.45
N GLU A 196 -12.06 -5.09 6.01
CA GLU A 196 -11.25 -6.16 6.62
C GLU A 196 -9.75 -5.90 6.43
N LEU A 197 -9.35 -5.36 5.28
CA LEU A 197 -7.96 -4.95 5.05
C LEU A 197 -7.58 -3.73 5.90
N ALA A 198 -8.52 -2.80 6.12
CA ALA A 198 -8.29 -1.61 6.92
C ALA A 198 -8.03 -1.93 8.39
N GLU A 199 -8.67 -2.95 8.96
CA GLU A 199 -8.40 -3.41 10.33
C GLU A 199 -6.95 -3.90 10.49
N VAL A 200 -6.47 -4.72 9.54
CA VAL A 200 -5.08 -5.20 9.56
C VAL A 200 -4.10 -4.04 9.36
N ALA A 201 -4.41 -3.12 8.44
CA ALA A 201 -3.60 -1.94 8.20
C ALA A 201 -3.51 -1.06 9.46
N ALA A 202 -4.64 -0.82 10.15
CA ALA A 202 -4.69 -0.06 11.39
C ALA A 202 -3.80 -0.69 12.48
N PHE A 203 -3.86 -2.01 12.66
CA PHE A 203 -2.94 -2.70 13.59
C PHE A 203 -1.47 -2.49 13.20
N LEU A 204 -1.11 -2.68 11.92
CA LEU A 204 0.28 -2.59 11.46
C LEU A 204 0.90 -1.22 11.69
N VAL A 205 0.09 -0.15 11.68
CA VAL A 205 0.56 1.23 11.89
C VAL A 205 0.32 1.76 13.30
N SER A 206 -0.33 0.99 14.17
CA SER A 206 -0.66 1.38 15.55
C SER A 206 0.54 1.31 16.50
N GLU A 207 0.34 1.81 17.70
CA GLU A 207 1.28 1.66 18.83
C GLU A 207 1.31 0.23 19.40
N ALA A 208 0.23 -0.56 19.17
CA ALA A 208 0.19 -1.97 19.56
C ALA A 208 1.18 -2.83 18.77
N ASN A 209 1.55 -2.39 17.55
CA ASN A 209 2.67 -2.98 16.84
C ASN A 209 3.99 -2.40 17.35
N GLY A 210 4.63 -3.09 18.30
CA GLY A 210 5.93 -2.72 18.86
C GLY A 210 7.13 -3.45 18.26
N TYR A 211 6.91 -4.54 17.47
CA TYR A 211 8.03 -5.43 17.09
C TYR A 211 7.97 -5.97 15.66
N LEU A 212 6.82 -5.89 14.98
CA LEU A 212 6.67 -6.39 13.63
C LEU A 212 7.15 -5.32 12.64
N THR A 213 8.26 -5.62 11.94
CA THR A 213 8.85 -4.77 10.91
C THR A 213 9.49 -5.62 9.81
N GLY A 214 9.57 -5.11 8.59
CA GLY A 214 10.13 -5.78 7.42
C GLY A 214 9.25 -6.92 6.87
N GLN A 215 8.04 -7.11 7.40
CA GLN A 215 7.20 -8.25 7.04
C GLN A 215 6.25 -7.91 5.90
N THR A 216 5.93 -8.94 5.12
CA THR A 216 4.82 -8.92 4.17
C THR A 216 3.69 -9.77 4.74
N VAL A 217 2.66 -9.10 5.26
CA VAL A 217 1.50 -9.77 5.86
C VAL A 217 0.47 -10.06 4.78
N VAL A 218 0.26 -11.33 4.48
CA VAL A 218 -0.73 -11.79 3.49
C VAL A 218 -2.11 -11.83 4.13
N VAL A 219 -3.10 -11.22 3.45
CA VAL A 219 -4.52 -11.21 3.87
C VAL A 219 -5.37 -11.55 2.65
N ASP A 220 -5.63 -12.85 2.44
CA ASP A 220 -6.14 -13.37 1.17
C ASP A 220 -7.20 -14.47 1.32
N GLY A 221 -7.71 -14.69 2.54
CA GLY A 221 -8.70 -15.73 2.81
C GLY A 221 -8.17 -17.15 2.61
N GLY A 222 -6.85 -17.33 2.67
CA GLY A 222 -6.16 -18.61 2.49
C GLY A 222 -5.83 -18.96 1.03
N PHE A 223 -6.02 -18.04 0.09
CA PHE A 223 -5.80 -18.29 -1.34
C PHE A 223 -4.39 -18.78 -1.66
N THR A 224 -3.36 -18.23 -0.99
CA THR A 224 -1.96 -18.62 -1.22
C THR A 224 -1.50 -19.85 -0.42
N CYS A 225 -2.38 -20.47 0.36
CA CYS A 225 -2.08 -21.70 1.11
C CYS A 225 -2.37 -22.99 0.31
N LEU A 226 -2.94 -22.88 -0.90
CA LEU A 226 -3.34 -24.01 -1.75
C LEU A 226 -2.29 -24.31 -2.81
#